data_fcbccb503229fca9a2aaffc47e3b3acd
#
_entry.id   fcbccb503229fca9a2aaffc47e3b3acd
#
_cell.length_a   1.000
_cell.length_b   1.000
_cell.length_c   1.000
_cell.angle_alpha   90.00
_cell.angle_beta   90.00
_cell.angle_gamma   90.00
#
_symmetry.space_group_name_H-M   'P 1'
#
loop_
_entity.id
_entity.type
_entity.pdbx_description
1 polymer ?
#
loop_
_entity_poly.entity_id
_entity_poly.type
_entity_poly.pdbx_seq_one_letter_code
_entity_poly.pdbx_strand_id
1 'polypeptide(L)'
;MADEGSKVIHPRAVKASLKTKTKIIVRNTFNEQSGTIIFHIAPDQQSDQVALAHRDELCLIEFDKKTDALKTIPELIQFDDQKFLLKNDVYLKRRIKELQKKFGTLRKDLGWATISVVFDKPVPEIKDIQDAKKMQSSNNTVCYLLKEIDLSASMRTLYDHYVRTL
;
A
#
# COMPACT_ATOMS: atom_id res chain seq x y z
N MET A 1 4.83 1.91 -5.62
CA MET A 1 5.17 2.64 -4.35
C MET A 1 4.27 3.85 -4.10
N ALA A 2 4.19 4.84 -5.00
CA ALA A 2 3.29 5.98 -4.82
C ALA A 2 1.81 5.56 -4.77
N ASP A 3 1.41 4.54 -5.55
CA ASP A 3 0.05 3.95 -5.51
C ASP A 3 -0.18 3.12 -4.23
N GLU A 4 0.89 2.66 -3.56
CA GLU A 4 0.84 1.78 -2.37
C GLU A 4 0.87 2.54 -1.03
N GLY A 5 0.75 3.86 -1.04
CA GLY A 5 0.59 4.65 0.18
C GLY A 5 1.72 5.64 0.50
N SER A 6 2.73 5.77 -0.35
CA SER A 6 3.71 6.85 -0.20
C SER A 6 3.02 8.21 -0.33
N LYS A 7 3.07 9.02 0.74
CA LYS A 7 2.39 10.34 0.81
C LYS A 7 3.22 11.48 0.19
N VAL A 8 4.45 11.21 -0.25
CA VAL A 8 5.40 12.27 -0.67
C VAL A 8 5.15 12.75 -2.10
N ILE A 9 4.75 11.85 -3.00
CA ILE A 9 4.51 12.21 -4.40
C ILE A 9 3.21 11.58 -4.87
N HIS A 10 2.40 12.39 -5.56
CA HIS A 10 1.16 11.88 -6.13
C HIS A 10 1.44 10.92 -7.30
N PRO A 11 0.79 9.75 -7.40
CA PRO A 11 1.02 8.76 -8.46
C PRO A 11 0.93 9.31 -9.88
N ARG A 12 0.03 10.27 -10.13
CA ARG A 12 -0.11 10.92 -11.45
C ARG A 12 1.14 11.70 -11.85
N ALA A 13 1.84 12.34 -10.89
CA ALA A 13 3.07 13.06 -11.17
C ALA A 13 4.17 12.10 -11.60
N VAL A 14 4.31 10.97 -10.92
CA VAL A 14 5.25 9.90 -11.30
C VAL A 14 4.93 9.36 -12.70
N LYS A 15 3.66 9.01 -12.97
CA LYS A 15 3.24 8.52 -14.29
C LYS A 15 3.51 9.54 -15.41
N ALA A 16 3.29 10.82 -15.15
CA ALA A 16 3.58 11.88 -16.12
C ALA A 16 5.08 11.98 -16.39
N SER A 17 5.91 11.99 -15.33
CA SER A 17 7.37 12.09 -15.48
C SER A 17 7.98 10.90 -16.23
N LEU A 18 7.48 9.69 -15.99
CA LEU A 18 7.89 8.50 -16.73
C LEU A 18 7.59 8.60 -18.21
N LYS A 19 6.41 9.13 -18.60
CA LYS A 19 6.02 9.33 -20.01
C LYS A 19 6.91 10.36 -20.70
N THR A 20 7.27 11.43 -20.02
CA THR A 20 8.06 12.55 -20.57
C THR A 20 9.56 12.39 -20.36
N LYS A 21 10.00 11.33 -19.68
CA LYS A 21 11.40 11.11 -19.25
C LYS A 21 11.96 12.29 -18.44
N THR A 22 11.11 13.00 -17.72
CA THR A 22 11.47 14.17 -16.91
C THR A 22 11.87 13.71 -15.50
N LYS A 23 12.95 14.28 -14.96
CA LYS A 23 13.36 14.02 -13.57
C LYS A 23 12.45 14.75 -12.59
N ILE A 24 12.05 14.07 -11.50
CA ILE A 24 11.40 14.70 -10.35
C ILE A 24 12.43 14.81 -9.24
N ILE A 25 12.58 15.99 -8.67
CA ILE A 25 13.46 16.21 -7.51
C ILE A 25 12.58 16.52 -6.30
N VAL A 26 12.68 15.69 -5.28
CA VAL A 26 11.98 15.88 -4.00
C VAL A 26 12.98 16.42 -2.99
N ARG A 27 12.74 17.63 -2.49
CA ARG A 27 13.63 18.32 -1.55
C ARG A 27 12.88 18.70 -0.28
N ASN A 28 13.59 18.73 0.84
CA ASN A 28 13.07 19.33 2.06
C ASN A 28 13.10 20.86 1.92
N THR A 29 12.01 21.53 2.27
CA THR A 29 11.91 23.00 2.20
C THR A 29 12.72 23.71 3.28
N PHE A 30 13.11 23.01 4.34
CA PHE A 30 13.77 23.58 5.53
C PHE A 30 15.28 23.32 5.59
N ASN A 31 15.86 22.65 4.60
CA ASN A 31 17.32 22.45 4.51
C ASN A 31 17.78 22.46 3.04
N GLU A 32 19.09 22.67 2.84
CA GLU A 32 19.71 22.76 1.52
C GLU A 32 20.23 21.42 0.97
N GLN A 33 19.83 20.30 1.55
CA GLN A 33 20.26 18.98 1.05
C GLN A 33 19.76 18.75 -0.37
N SER A 34 20.52 17.99 -1.15
CA SER A 34 20.25 17.71 -2.58
C SER A 34 18.89 17.04 -2.83
N GLY A 35 18.33 16.36 -1.81
CA GLY A 35 17.05 15.67 -1.90
C GLY A 35 17.12 14.35 -2.65
N THR A 36 15.96 13.81 -3.01
CA THR A 36 15.81 12.55 -3.75
C THR A 36 15.46 12.84 -5.20
N ILE A 37 16.22 12.27 -6.13
CA ILE A 37 15.95 12.37 -7.56
C ILE A 37 15.22 11.09 -8.00
N ILE A 38 14.08 11.27 -8.64
CA ILE A 38 13.29 10.19 -9.24
C ILE A 38 13.38 10.36 -10.75
N PHE A 39 13.88 9.35 -11.44
CA PHE A 39 14.05 9.37 -12.88
C PHE A 39 13.90 7.98 -13.49
N HIS A 40 13.71 7.92 -14.80
CA HIS A 40 13.66 6.67 -15.53
C HIS A 40 15.08 6.11 -15.68
N ILE A 41 15.29 4.88 -15.26
CA ILE A 41 16.52 4.11 -15.49
C ILE A 41 16.27 3.14 -16.64
N ALA A 42 17.22 3.00 -17.55
CA ALA A 42 17.15 2.00 -18.60
C ALA A 42 17.17 0.58 -18.01
N PRO A 43 16.48 -0.41 -18.61
CA PRO A 43 16.36 -1.76 -18.04
C PRO A 43 17.70 -2.47 -17.78
N ASP A 44 18.73 -2.14 -18.54
CA ASP A 44 20.09 -2.67 -18.41
C ASP A 44 20.89 -2.08 -17.24
N GLN A 45 20.39 -1.00 -16.64
CA GLN A 45 21.00 -0.31 -15.49
C GLN A 45 20.20 -0.52 -14.19
N GLN A 46 19.17 -1.36 -14.23
CA GLN A 46 18.36 -1.63 -13.05
C GLN A 46 19.11 -2.55 -12.08
N SER A 47 19.31 -2.06 -10.85
CA SER A 47 19.74 -2.87 -9.71
C SER A 47 18.51 -3.55 -9.08
N ASP A 48 18.72 -4.63 -8.34
CA ASP A 48 17.68 -5.28 -7.55
C ASP A 48 17.19 -4.31 -6.47
N GLN A 49 16.09 -3.61 -6.76
CA GLN A 49 15.54 -2.61 -5.86
C GLN A 49 14.28 -3.13 -5.18
N VAL A 50 14.20 -2.88 -3.89
CA VAL A 50 13.02 -3.17 -3.09
C VAL A 50 12.56 -1.90 -2.41
N ALA A 51 11.26 -1.67 -2.45
CA ALA A 51 10.66 -0.53 -1.80
C ALA A 51 9.56 -0.99 -0.83
N LEU A 52 9.51 -0.36 0.34
CA LEU A 52 8.45 -0.57 1.32
C LEU A 52 7.57 0.67 1.40
N ALA A 53 6.26 0.45 1.41
CA ALA A 53 5.26 1.47 1.67
C ALA A 53 4.24 0.92 2.67
N HIS A 54 3.59 1.80 3.42
CA HIS A 54 2.52 1.39 4.33
C HIS A 54 1.30 2.30 4.22
N ARG A 55 0.17 1.77 4.66
CA ARG A 55 -1.05 2.52 4.93
C ARG A 55 -1.47 2.19 6.35
N ASP A 56 -1.72 3.18 7.12
CA ASP A 56 -2.20 3.15 8.50
C ASP A 56 -3.65 3.65 8.59
N GLU A 57 -4.20 3.67 9.79
CA GLU A 57 -5.55 4.16 10.05
C GLU A 57 -6.59 3.45 9.16
N LEU A 58 -6.53 2.13 9.08
CA LEU A 58 -7.47 1.37 8.28
C LEU A 58 -8.55 0.70 9.15
N CYS A 59 -9.75 0.61 8.57
CA CYS A 59 -10.87 -0.15 9.08
C CYS A 59 -11.08 -1.36 8.17
N LEU A 60 -10.98 -2.56 8.74
CA LEU A 60 -11.38 -3.78 8.05
C LEU A 60 -12.90 -3.90 8.12
N ILE A 61 -13.54 -4.05 6.99
CA ILE A 61 -14.98 -4.29 6.85
C ILE A 61 -15.21 -5.65 6.22
N GLU A 62 -16.17 -6.39 6.75
CA GLU A 62 -16.54 -7.71 6.28
C GLU A 62 -18.04 -7.73 5.99
N PHE A 63 -18.42 -8.10 4.77
CA PHE A 63 -19.80 -8.22 4.35
C PHE A 63 -20.31 -9.64 4.52
N ASP A 64 -21.57 -9.79 4.92
CA ASP A 64 -22.20 -11.11 5.08
C ASP A 64 -22.38 -11.83 3.73
N LYS A 65 -22.44 -11.08 2.63
CA LYS A 65 -22.62 -11.62 1.28
C LYS A 65 -21.53 -11.16 0.33
N LYS A 66 -21.07 -12.08 -0.51
CA LYS A 66 -20.17 -11.74 -1.63
C LYS A 66 -20.92 -10.94 -2.68
N THR A 67 -20.33 -9.88 -3.18
CA THR A 67 -20.83 -9.13 -4.33
C THR A 67 -19.70 -8.45 -5.11
N ASP A 68 -19.65 -8.72 -6.40
CA ASP A 68 -18.62 -8.13 -7.28
C ASP A 68 -18.75 -6.62 -7.41
N ALA A 69 -19.93 -6.06 -7.14
CA ALA A 69 -20.14 -4.62 -7.15
C ALA A 69 -19.28 -3.86 -6.12
N LEU A 70 -18.82 -4.51 -5.05
CA LEU A 70 -17.89 -3.92 -4.08
C LEU A 70 -16.51 -3.67 -4.68
N LYS A 71 -16.07 -4.51 -5.61
CA LYS A 71 -14.75 -4.40 -6.28
C LYS A 71 -14.64 -3.16 -7.16
N THR A 72 -15.78 -2.56 -7.56
CA THR A 72 -15.82 -1.35 -8.39
C THR A 72 -15.79 -0.04 -7.60
N ILE A 73 -15.78 -0.10 -6.27
CA ILE A 73 -15.76 1.07 -5.40
C ILE A 73 -14.30 1.49 -5.16
N PRO A 74 -13.87 2.67 -5.67
CA PRO A 74 -12.45 3.06 -5.65
C PRO A 74 -11.85 3.23 -4.26
N GLU A 75 -12.68 3.55 -3.26
CA GLU A 75 -12.22 3.77 -1.88
C GLU A 75 -11.99 2.47 -1.11
N LEU A 76 -12.48 1.33 -1.64
CA LEU A 76 -12.32 0.03 -1.00
C LEU A 76 -11.08 -0.68 -1.52
N ILE A 77 -10.22 -1.09 -0.61
CA ILE A 77 -9.09 -1.96 -0.93
C ILE A 77 -9.55 -3.39 -0.66
N GLN A 78 -9.67 -4.20 -1.70
CA GLN A 78 -10.08 -5.58 -1.55
C GLN A 78 -8.99 -6.39 -0.83
N PHE A 79 -9.37 -7.15 0.17
CA PHE A 79 -8.50 -8.12 0.85
C PHE A 79 -8.87 -9.56 0.46
N ASP A 80 -10.14 -9.89 0.51
CA ASP A 80 -10.69 -11.14 -0.02
C ASP A 80 -12.08 -10.89 -0.64
N ASP A 81 -12.84 -11.93 -0.93
CA ASP A 81 -14.15 -11.79 -1.59
C ASP A 81 -15.22 -11.09 -0.75
N GLN A 82 -15.05 -11.03 0.57
CA GLN A 82 -16.01 -10.42 1.51
C GLN A 82 -15.37 -9.34 2.38
N LYS A 83 -14.03 -9.24 2.40
CA LYS A 83 -13.28 -8.33 3.26
C LYS A 83 -12.60 -7.24 2.47
N PHE A 84 -12.79 -6.03 2.94
CA PHE A 84 -12.25 -4.82 2.33
C PHE A 84 -11.66 -3.91 3.41
N LEU A 85 -10.72 -3.10 3.00
CA LEU A 85 -10.12 -2.08 3.86
C LEU A 85 -10.62 -0.71 3.43
N LEU A 86 -10.96 0.11 4.40
CA LEU A 86 -11.43 1.47 4.22
C LEU A 86 -10.65 2.39 5.14
N LYS A 87 -10.31 3.59 4.67
CA LYS A 87 -9.58 4.54 5.50
C LYS A 87 -10.44 4.98 6.70
N ASN A 88 -9.87 4.93 7.90
CA ASN A 88 -10.49 5.38 9.14
C ASN A 88 -10.26 6.89 9.31
N ASP A 89 -11.04 7.70 8.62
CA ASP A 89 -11.04 9.14 8.70
C ASP A 89 -12.40 9.69 9.15
N VAL A 90 -12.55 11.01 9.17
CA VAL A 90 -13.77 11.69 9.60
C VAL A 90 -15.03 11.28 8.83
N TYR A 91 -14.88 10.73 7.64
CA TYR A 91 -15.98 10.29 6.78
C TYR A 91 -16.33 8.81 6.94
N LEU A 92 -15.57 8.03 7.72
CA LEU A 92 -15.76 6.58 7.86
C LEU A 92 -17.19 6.21 8.25
N LYS A 93 -17.78 6.89 9.24
CA LYS A 93 -19.14 6.59 9.71
C LYS A 93 -20.19 6.76 8.59
N ARG A 94 -20.06 7.82 7.78
CA ARG A 94 -20.94 8.10 6.65
C ARG A 94 -20.78 7.01 5.58
N ARG A 95 -19.56 6.70 5.19
CA ARG A 95 -19.27 5.66 4.18
C ARG A 95 -19.79 4.28 4.59
N ILE A 96 -19.61 3.90 5.85
CA ILE A 96 -20.17 2.63 6.37
C ILE A 96 -21.68 2.59 6.25
N LYS A 97 -22.39 3.68 6.61
CA LYS A 97 -23.86 3.74 6.47
C LYS A 97 -24.31 3.63 5.00
N GLU A 98 -23.63 4.28 4.10
CA GLU A 98 -23.90 4.20 2.66
C GLU A 98 -23.69 2.78 2.12
N LEU A 99 -22.60 2.12 2.52
CA LEU A 99 -22.30 0.73 2.17
C LEU A 99 -23.34 -0.24 2.74
N GLN A 100 -23.74 -0.08 4.01
CA GLN A 100 -24.77 -0.90 4.63
C GLN A 100 -26.12 -0.75 3.92
N LYS A 101 -26.51 0.46 3.57
CA LYS A 101 -27.76 0.72 2.82
C LYS A 101 -27.78 0.03 1.45
N LYS A 102 -26.63 -0.02 0.78
CA LYS A 102 -26.52 -0.54 -0.59
C LYS A 102 -26.26 -2.04 -0.64
N PHE A 103 -25.49 -2.59 0.28
CA PHE A 103 -24.97 -3.96 0.23
C PHE A 103 -25.36 -4.84 1.43
N GLY A 104 -26.11 -4.30 2.38
CA GLY A 104 -26.58 -5.03 3.56
C GLY A 104 -25.64 -4.98 4.75
N THR A 105 -25.79 -5.94 5.65
CA THR A 105 -25.05 -5.98 6.91
C THR A 105 -23.57 -6.18 6.69
N LEU A 106 -22.78 -5.47 7.47
CA LEU A 106 -21.33 -5.59 7.51
C LEU A 106 -20.80 -5.52 8.95
N ARG A 107 -19.71 -6.21 9.22
CA ARG A 107 -18.91 -6.07 10.43
C ARG A 107 -17.76 -5.14 10.18
N LYS A 108 -17.30 -4.43 11.21
CA LYS A 108 -16.15 -3.53 11.14
C LYS A 108 -15.18 -3.80 12.27
N ASP A 109 -13.90 -3.70 11.98
CA ASP A 109 -12.80 -3.81 12.94
C ASP A 109 -11.77 -2.71 12.65
N LEU A 110 -11.39 -1.93 13.66
CA LEU A 110 -10.47 -0.80 13.56
C LEU A 110 -9.04 -1.20 13.91
N GLY A 111 -8.09 -0.29 13.65
CA GLY A 111 -6.70 -0.47 14.03
C GLY A 111 -5.97 -1.46 13.13
N TRP A 112 -6.22 -1.39 11.84
CA TRP A 112 -5.51 -2.17 10.82
C TRP A 112 -4.56 -1.29 10.00
N ALA A 113 -3.49 -1.91 9.53
CA ALA A 113 -2.53 -1.31 8.62
C ALA A 113 -2.15 -2.31 7.53
N THR A 114 -1.60 -1.80 6.43
CA THR A 114 -0.98 -2.62 5.40
C THR A 114 0.46 -2.21 5.18
N ILE A 115 1.33 -3.18 4.88
CA ILE A 115 2.67 -2.95 4.36
C ILE A 115 2.75 -3.57 2.97
N SER A 116 3.15 -2.77 1.99
CA SER A 116 3.41 -3.24 0.63
C SER A 116 4.91 -3.30 0.39
N VAL A 117 5.40 -4.45 -0.01
CA VAL A 117 6.78 -4.66 -0.49
C VAL A 117 6.71 -4.74 -2.00
N VAL A 118 7.37 -3.81 -2.66
CA VAL A 118 7.39 -3.70 -4.12
C VAL A 118 8.79 -4.02 -4.61
N PHE A 119 8.89 -4.97 -5.52
CA PHE A 119 10.14 -5.40 -6.15
C PHE A 119 10.18 -4.88 -7.59
N ASP A 120 11.35 -4.68 -8.14
CA ASP A 120 11.53 -4.38 -9.57
C ASP A 120 11.47 -5.64 -10.45
N LYS A 121 11.66 -6.82 -9.85
CA LYS A 121 11.57 -8.16 -10.45
C LYS A 121 10.42 -8.97 -9.84
N PRO A 122 10.08 -10.12 -10.41
CA PRO A 122 9.12 -11.03 -9.77
C PRO A 122 9.52 -11.34 -8.33
N VAL A 123 8.52 -11.39 -7.46
CA VAL A 123 8.71 -11.55 -6.01
C VAL A 123 9.57 -12.79 -5.72
N PRO A 124 10.67 -12.63 -4.98
CA PRO A 124 11.46 -13.76 -4.49
C PRO A 124 10.69 -14.52 -3.40
N GLU A 125 11.36 -15.43 -2.72
CA GLU A 125 10.77 -16.09 -1.55
C GLU A 125 10.23 -15.05 -0.54
N ILE A 126 8.94 -15.20 -0.20
CA ILE A 126 8.23 -14.20 0.60
C ILE A 126 8.41 -14.54 2.07
N LYS A 127 8.99 -13.61 2.82
CA LYS A 127 9.12 -13.75 4.27
C LYS A 127 7.75 -13.71 4.95
N ASP A 128 7.49 -14.67 5.81
CA ASP A 128 6.34 -14.65 6.68
C ASP A 128 6.59 -13.69 7.87
N ILE A 129 5.58 -12.92 8.22
CA ILE A 129 5.57 -12.06 9.40
C ILE A 129 4.54 -12.63 10.36
N GLN A 130 4.93 -12.77 11.62
CA GLN A 130 4.03 -13.21 12.68
C GLN A 130 2.81 -12.28 12.75
N ASP A 131 1.62 -12.86 12.90
CA ASP A 131 0.34 -12.18 13.04
C ASP A 131 -0.08 -11.26 11.86
N ALA A 132 0.65 -11.31 10.74
CA ALA A 132 0.28 -10.63 9.51
C ALA A 132 -0.34 -11.60 8.49
N LYS A 133 -1.43 -11.16 7.85
CA LYS A 133 -2.02 -11.88 6.72
C LYS A 133 -1.39 -11.38 5.43
N LYS A 134 -0.85 -12.31 4.66
CA LYS A 134 -0.21 -12.03 3.39
C LYS A 134 -1.21 -12.10 2.25
N MET A 135 -1.15 -11.14 1.34
CA MET A 135 -1.86 -11.17 0.06
C MET A 135 -0.92 -10.73 -1.07
N GLN A 136 -0.92 -11.47 -2.15
CA GLN A 136 -0.18 -11.09 -3.34
C GLN A 136 -1.03 -10.14 -4.17
N SER A 137 -0.57 -8.89 -4.35
CA SER A 137 -1.30 -7.88 -5.11
C SER A 137 -0.91 -7.82 -6.60
N SER A 138 0.30 -8.28 -6.94
CA SER A 138 0.79 -8.41 -8.32
C SER A 138 2.01 -9.34 -8.40
N ASN A 139 2.56 -9.54 -9.61
CA ASN A 139 3.76 -10.36 -9.80
C ASN A 139 5.01 -9.81 -9.08
N ASN A 140 5.03 -8.54 -8.77
CA ASN A 140 6.17 -7.86 -8.15
C ASN A 140 5.81 -7.13 -6.84
N THR A 141 4.63 -7.38 -6.28
CA THR A 141 4.19 -6.71 -5.04
C THR A 141 3.52 -7.69 -4.10
N VAL A 142 3.96 -7.69 -2.87
CA VAL A 142 3.34 -8.42 -1.75
C VAL A 142 2.81 -7.42 -0.74
N CYS A 143 1.59 -7.63 -0.31
CA CYS A 143 0.96 -6.82 0.72
C CYS A 143 0.72 -7.65 1.98
N TYR A 144 1.05 -7.09 3.13
CA TYR A 144 0.78 -7.66 4.44
C TYR A 144 -0.32 -6.85 5.11
N LEU A 145 -1.34 -7.51 5.61
CA LEU A 145 -2.37 -6.94 6.47
C LEU A 145 -2.10 -7.34 7.91
N LEU A 146 -1.98 -6.37 8.79
CA LEU A 146 -1.62 -6.56 10.20
C LEU A 146 -2.34 -5.55 11.10
N LYS A 147 -2.31 -5.76 12.40
CA LYS A 147 -2.78 -4.75 13.35
C LYS A 147 -1.82 -3.56 13.35
N GLU A 148 -2.37 -2.37 13.46
CA GLU A 148 -1.60 -1.12 13.39
C GLU A 148 -0.54 -1.02 14.49
N ILE A 149 -0.79 -1.63 15.65
CA ILE A 149 0.16 -1.69 16.76
C ILE A 149 1.47 -2.39 16.38
N ASP A 150 1.42 -3.35 15.42
CA ASP A 150 2.57 -4.14 14.98
C ASP A 150 3.29 -3.52 13.78
N LEU A 151 2.77 -2.40 13.24
CA LEU A 151 3.24 -1.78 12.01
C LEU A 151 4.75 -1.47 12.05
N SER A 152 5.20 -0.79 13.10
CA SER A 152 6.60 -0.35 13.21
C SER A 152 7.58 -1.52 13.32
N ALA A 153 7.23 -2.55 14.08
CA ALA A 153 8.06 -3.74 14.25
C ALA A 153 8.14 -4.54 12.95
N SER A 154 7.00 -4.73 12.27
CA SER A 154 6.91 -5.43 11.00
C SER A 154 7.64 -4.70 9.88
N MET A 155 7.53 -3.38 9.81
CA MET A 155 8.28 -2.55 8.85
C MET A 155 9.79 -2.71 9.03
N ARG A 156 10.29 -2.70 10.27
CA ARG A 156 11.71 -2.91 10.57
C ARG A 156 12.16 -4.30 10.13
N THR A 157 11.38 -5.34 10.45
CA THR A 157 11.69 -6.73 10.07
C THR A 157 11.78 -6.90 8.55
N LEU A 158 10.85 -6.29 7.80
CA LEU A 158 10.87 -6.34 6.33
C LEU A 158 12.01 -5.52 5.74
N TYR A 159 12.29 -4.36 6.33
CA TYR A 159 13.42 -3.53 5.91
C TYR A 159 14.75 -4.27 6.08
N ASP A 160 14.99 -4.85 7.26
CA ASP A 160 16.23 -5.60 7.53
C ASP A 160 16.35 -6.82 6.61
N HIS A 161 15.24 -7.48 6.28
CA HIS A 161 15.25 -8.65 5.41
C HIS A 161 15.42 -8.33 3.93
N TYR A 162 14.68 -7.35 3.40
CA TYR A 162 14.62 -7.11 1.95
C TYR A 162 15.49 -5.95 1.46
N VAL A 163 15.84 -5.01 2.33
CA VAL A 163 16.56 -3.80 1.92
C VAL A 163 17.99 -3.79 2.41
N ARG A 164 18.24 -4.29 3.63
CA ARG A 164 19.57 -4.27 4.24
C ARG A 164 20.42 -5.48 3.86
N THR A 165 19.83 -6.56 3.37
CA THR A 165 20.52 -7.79 2.98
C THR A 165 20.97 -7.76 1.51
N LEU A 166 20.56 -6.74 0.74
CA LEU A 166 21.04 -6.45 -0.61
C LEU A 166 22.25 -5.51 -0.54
#